data_f9b9e8800b72d18edd21f62c10bdf74d
#
_entry.id   f9b9e8800b72d18edd21f62c10bdf74d
#
_cell.length_a   1.000
_cell.length_b   1.000
_cell.length_c   1.000
_cell.angle_alpha   90.00
_cell.angle_beta   90.00
_cell.angle_gamma   90.00
#
_symmetry.space_group_name_H-M   'P 1'
#
loop_
_entity.id
_entity.type
_entity.pdbx_description
1 polymer ?
#
loop_
_entity_poly.entity_id
_entity_poly.type
_entity_poly.pdbx_seq_one_letter_code
_entity_poly.pdbx_strand_id
1 'polypeptide(L)'
;MFPGVADLDLPYAAALDQMTELIAGTSPDQLSRPTPCAEWDVRALMNHVIGGLERFAAMAAGQSVDWSAEIPDALGHDPAARFQAGRTALEAAFGEHPENIERVRPTHLIETAVHGWDLAQATDRVGDLDPGVAEAALAAARERLTPEVRKRTTAFGQEVPIPASATPYERLASFLGREP
;
A
#
# COMPACT_ATOMS: atom_id res chain seq x y z
N MET A 1 -7.59 7.71 -22.06
CA MET A 1 -7.01 6.34 -22.25
C MET A 1 -6.51 5.95 -20.88
N PHE A 2 -7.07 4.93 -20.26
CA PHE A 2 -6.64 4.47 -18.93
C PHE A 2 -5.44 3.55 -19.10
N PRO A 3 -4.45 3.57 -18.19
CA PRO A 3 -3.32 2.66 -18.26
C PRO A 3 -3.80 1.20 -18.22
N GLY A 4 -3.35 0.40 -19.16
CA GLY A 4 -3.58 -1.05 -19.14
C GLY A 4 -2.78 -1.70 -18.00
N VAL A 5 -3.08 -2.96 -17.68
CA VAL A 5 -2.36 -3.71 -16.61
C VAL A 5 -0.84 -3.73 -16.83
N ALA A 6 -0.40 -3.79 -18.07
CA ALA A 6 1.03 -3.70 -18.44
C ALA A 6 1.69 -2.36 -18.05
N ASP A 7 0.92 -1.25 -18.01
CA ASP A 7 1.44 0.05 -17.62
C ASP A 7 1.70 0.16 -16.11
N LEU A 8 1.20 -0.78 -15.30
CA LEU A 8 1.41 -0.82 -13.85
C LEU A 8 2.60 -1.68 -13.42
N ASP A 9 3.25 -2.41 -14.31
CA ASP A 9 4.32 -3.35 -13.94
C ASP A 9 5.50 -2.63 -13.27
N LEU A 10 6.01 -1.57 -13.88
CA LEU A 10 7.13 -0.80 -13.34
C LEU A 10 6.77 -0.04 -12.05
N PRO A 11 5.68 0.76 -11.99
CA PRO A 11 5.28 1.43 -10.76
C PRO A 11 4.96 0.46 -9.62
N TYR A 12 4.40 -0.71 -9.92
CA TYR A 12 4.11 -1.71 -8.92
C TYR A 12 5.38 -2.34 -8.33
N ALA A 13 6.35 -2.69 -9.18
CA ALA A 13 7.65 -3.18 -8.71
C ALA A 13 8.35 -2.12 -7.84
N ALA A 14 8.37 -0.86 -8.28
CA ALA A 14 8.95 0.26 -7.54
C ALA A 14 8.24 0.48 -6.18
N ALA A 15 6.91 0.32 -6.11
CA ALA A 15 6.16 0.40 -4.86
C ALA A 15 6.59 -0.68 -3.85
N LEU A 16 6.80 -1.91 -4.31
CA LEU A 16 7.28 -3.01 -3.48
C LEU A 16 8.74 -2.80 -3.05
N ASP A 17 9.59 -2.30 -3.94
CA ASP A 17 11.00 -2.02 -3.64
C ASP A 17 11.11 -0.92 -2.57
N GLN A 18 10.44 0.22 -2.75
CA GLN A 18 10.47 1.30 -1.76
C GLN A 18 9.85 0.88 -0.41
N MET A 19 8.79 0.08 -0.39
CA MET A 19 8.22 -0.44 0.85
C MET A 19 9.23 -1.37 1.58
N THR A 20 9.93 -2.22 0.83
CA THR A 20 11.00 -3.06 1.39
C THR A 20 12.08 -2.21 2.07
N GLU A 21 12.53 -1.14 1.40
CA GLU A 21 13.55 -0.23 1.94
C GLU A 21 13.06 0.57 3.15
N LEU A 22 11.79 1.02 3.14
CA LEU A 22 11.19 1.71 4.28
C LEU A 22 11.12 0.80 5.51
N ILE A 23 10.63 -0.42 5.34
CA ILE A 23 10.55 -1.41 6.43
C ILE A 23 11.94 -1.74 6.97
N ALA A 24 12.90 -2.02 6.10
CA ALA A 24 14.27 -2.36 6.48
C ALA A 24 15.00 -1.20 7.19
N GLY A 25 14.70 0.04 6.81
CA GLY A 25 15.28 1.24 7.40
C GLY A 25 14.57 1.76 8.66
N THR A 26 13.45 1.16 9.06
CA THR A 26 12.72 1.57 10.26
C THR A 26 13.39 0.98 11.50
N SER A 27 13.85 1.85 12.40
CA SER A 27 14.52 1.45 13.64
C SER A 27 13.51 1.14 14.76
N PRO A 28 13.90 0.34 15.78
CA PRO A 28 13.02 -0.02 16.87
C PRO A 28 12.44 1.16 17.68
N ASP A 29 13.18 2.27 17.79
CA ASP A 29 12.75 3.49 18.47
C ASP A 29 11.71 4.29 17.66
N GLN A 30 11.56 4.03 16.38
CA GLN A 30 10.54 4.64 15.55
C GLN A 30 9.19 3.91 15.61
N LEU A 31 9.13 2.68 16.11
CA LEU A 31 7.92 1.84 16.05
C LEU A 31 6.70 2.44 16.79
N SER A 32 6.92 3.29 17.79
CA SER A 32 5.83 3.97 18.54
C SER A 32 5.49 5.36 17.98
N ARG A 33 6.10 5.79 16.89
CA ARG A 33 5.78 7.09 16.28
C ARG A 33 4.37 7.06 15.67
N PRO A 34 3.60 8.16 15.80
CA PRO A 34 2.31 8.28 15.13
C PRO A 34 2.48 8.31 13.61
N THR A 35 1.46 7.88 12.89
CA THR A 35 1.43 7.93 11.42
C THR A 35 0.25 8.78 10.94
N PRO A 36 0.22 9.22 9.67
CA PRO A 36 -0.95 9.89 9.09
C PRO A 36 -2.21 8.99 9.05
N CYS A 37 -2.06 7.67 9.17
CA CYS A 37 -3.16 6.74 9.40
C CYS A 37 -3.52 6.78 10.90
N ALA A 38 -4.43 7.67 11.29
CA ALA A 38 -4.63 8.18 12.64
C ALA A 38 -4.84 7.12 13.75
N GLU A 39 -5.26 5.91 13.40
CA GLU A 39 -5.46 4.81 14.36
C GLU A 39 -4.21 3.95 14.58
N TRP A 40 -3.12 4.19 13.81
CA TRP A 40 -1.94 3.33 13.78
C TRP A 40 -0.65 4.12 14.09
N ASP A 41 0.14 3.58 14.99
CA ASP A 41 1.56 3.89 15.07
C ASP A 41 2.35 3.12 13.97
N VAL A 42 3.64 3.37 13.88
CA VAL A 42 4.51 2.70 12.89
C VAL A 42 4.47 1.18 13.03
N ARG A 43 4.43 0.63 14.27
CA ARG A 43 4.33 -0.81 14.50
C ARG A 43 3.06 -1.39 13.90
N ALA A 44 1.91 -0.79 14.22
CA ALA A 44 0.61 -1.25 13.73
C ALA A 44 0.51 -1.14 12.20
N LEU A 45 1.02 -0.04 11.63
CA LEU A 45 1.08 0.17 10.19
C LEU A 45 1.94 -0.90 9.49
N MET A 46 3.15 -1.17 9.99
CA MET A 46 4.02 -2.20 9.43
C MET A 46 3.37 -3.59 9.55
N ASN A 47 2.72 -3.88 10.68
CA ASN A 47 2.00 -5.13 10.87
C ASN A 47 0.88 -5.30 9.83
N HIS A 48 0.10 -4.24 9.60
CA HIS A 48 -0.94 -4.20 8.58
C HIS A 48 -0.38 -4.45 7.17
N VAL A 49 0.70 -3.78 6.80
CA VAL A 49 1.32 -3.90 5.47
C VAL A 49 1.85 -5.30 5.23
N ILE A 50 2.56 -5.88 6.19
CA ILE A 50 3.15 -7.23 6.05
C ILE A 50 2.05 -8.30 6.01
N GLY A 51 1.11 -8.28 6.94
CA GLY A 51 0.00 -9.24 6.96
C GLY A 51 -0.99 -9.03 5.81
N GLY A 52 -1.17 -7.78 5.36
CA GLY A 52 -1.94 -7.45 4.17
C GLY A 52 -1.34 -8.06 2.90
N LEU A 53 -0.02 -7.97 2.73
CA LEU A 53 0.69 -8.59 1.60
C LEU A 53 0.48 -10.10 1.54
N GLU A 54 0.51 -10.80 2.69
CA GLU A 54 0.22 -12.23 2.77
C GLU A 54 -1.23 -12.54 2.30
N ARG A 55 -2.18 -11.69 2.67
CA ARG A 55 -3.58 -11.80 2.22
C ARG A 55 -3.73 -11.53 0.71
N PHE A 56 -3.03 -10.55 0.18
CA PHE A 56 -3.02 -10.30 -1.27
C PHE A 56 -2.38 -11.46 -2.04
N ALA A 57 -1.34 -12.09 -1.52
CA ALA A 57 -0.75 -13.30 -2.10
C ALA A 57 -1.76 -14.46 -2.12
N ALA A 58 -2.49 -14.70 -1.02
CA ALA A 58 -3.56 -15.69 -0.98
C ALA A 58 -4.68 -15.39 -1.98
N MET A 59 -5.08 -14.11 -2.10
CA MET A 59 -6.09 -13.68 -3.07
C MET A 59 -5.60 -13.85 -4.52
N ALA A 60 -4.32 -13.59 -4.79
CA ALA A 60 -3.70 -13.83 -6.09
C ALA A 60 -3.68 -15.33 -6.44
N ALA A 61 -3.47 -16.21 -5.46
CA ALA A 61 -3.59 -17.66 -5.59
C ALA A 61 -5.04 -18.18 -5.67
N GLY A 62 -6.03 -17.29 -5.81
CA GLY A 62 -7.45 -17.67 -5.93
C GLY A 62 -8.13 -18.09 -4.62
N GLN A 63 -7.49 -17.89 -3.48
CA GLN A 63 -8.05 -18.23 -2.18
C GLN A 63 -9.03 -17.15 -1.70
N SER A 64 -9.98 -17.55 -0.85
CA SER A 64 -10.85 -16.62 -0.14
C SER A 64 -10.12 -16.00 1.04
N VAL A 65 -10.21 -14.68 1.19
CA VAL A 65 -9.58 -13.93 2.27
C VAL A 65 -10.65 -13.24 3.12
N ASP A 66 -10.60 -13.47 4.43
CA ASP A 66 -11.41 -12.71 5.39
C ASP A 66 -10.66 -11.43 5.78
N TRP A 67 -11.08 -10.30 5.21
CA TRP A 67 -10.50 -8.99 5.49
C TRP A 67 -10.89 -8.44 6.87
N SER A 68 -11.91 -9.00 7.52
CA SER A 68 -12.34 -8.60 8.86
C SER A 68 -11.56 -9.31 9.98
N ALA A 69 -10.87 -10.40 9.65
CA ALA A 69 -10.06 -11.11 10.62
C ALA A 69 -8.88 -10.25 11.10
N GLU A 70 -8.55 -10.35 12.38
CA GLU A 70 -7.38 -9.69 12.94
C GLU A 70 -6.10 -10.19 12.25
N ILE A 71 -5.15 -9.29 12.02
CA ILE A 71 -3.81 -9.63 11.52
C ILE A 71 -2.97 -9.99 12.76
N PRO A 72 -2.49 -11.25 12.89
CA PRO A 72 -1.54 -11.62 13.95
C PRO A 72 -0.27 -10.78 13.86
N ASP A 73 0.53 -10.73 14.93
CA ASP A 73 1.82 -9.99 14.90
C ASP A 73 2.71 -10.53 13.76
N ALA A 74 2.82 -9.69 12.72
CA ALA A 74 3.54 -10.00 11.49
C ALA A 74 4.98 -9.46 11.50
N LEU A 75 5.37 -8.62 12.46
CA LEU A 75 6.71 -8.06 12.51
C LEU A 75 7.76 -9.13 12.82
N GLY A 76 7.49 -9.99 13.80
CA GLY A 76 8.45 -11.02 14.21
C GLY A 76 9.80 -10.43 14.59
N HIS A 77 10.89 -11.17 14.28
CA HIS A 77 12.26 -10.73 14.53
C HIS A 77 12.89 -9.99 13.34
N ASP A 78 12.38 -10.22 12.14
CA ASP A 78 12.88 -9.60 10.89
C ASP A 78 11.69 -9.24 9.98
N PRO A 79 11.13 -8.04 10.16
CA PRO A 79 10.00 -7.56 9.36
C PRO A 79 10.33 -7.48 7.87
N ALA A 80 11.56 -7.09 7.51
CA ALA A 80 11.96 -6.94 6.12
C ALA A 80 12.03 -8.30 5.41
N ALA A 81 12.61 -9.32 6.06
CA ALA A 81 12.64 -10.68 5.51
C ALA A 81 11.22 -11.24 5.35
N ARG A 82 10.31 -10.97 6.29
CA ARG A 82 8.93 -11.41 6.20
C ARG A 82 8.17 -10.72 5.06
N PHE A 83 8.34 -9.41 4.89
CA PHE A 83 7.77 -8.68 3.75
C PHE A 83 8.30 -9.25 2.43
N GLN A 84 9.60 -9.52 2.32
CA GLN A 84 10.21 -10.09 1.11
C GLN A 84 9.68 -11.50 0.81
N ALA A 85 9.44 -12.33 1.83
CA ALA A 85 8.82 -13.65 1.66
C ALA A 85 7.38 -13.54 1.12
N GLY A 86 6.58 -12.60 1.65
CA GLY A 86 5.24 -12.29 1.16
C GLY A 86 5.25 -11.81 -0.29
N ARG A 87 6.20 -10.93 -0.65
CA ARG A 87 6.42 -10.48 -2.04
C ARG A 87 6.70 -11.65 -2.97
N THR A 88 7.62 -12.53 -2.60
CA THR A 88 7.95 -13.72 -3.40
C THR A 88 6.73 -14.62 -3.60
N ALA A 89 5.92 -14.82 -2.56
CA ALA A 89 4.70 -15.60 -2.64
C ALA A 89 3.66 -14.95 -3.58
N LEU A 90 3.52 -13.61 -3.52
CA LEU A 90 2.62 -12.87 -4.39
C LEU A 90 3.05 -12.94 -5.87
N GLU A 91 4.34 -12.76 -6.14
CA GLU A 91 4.89 -12.85 -7.49
C GLU A 91 4.73 -14.26 -8.07
N ALA A 92 4.97 -15.31 -7.27
CA ALA A 92 4.72 -16.69 -7.66
C ALA A 92 3.23 -16.93 -7.98
N ALA A 93 2.33 -16.44 -7.11
CA ALA A 93 0.89 -16.56 -7.34
C ALA A 93 0.43 -15.86 -8.64
N PHE A 94 1.00 -14.72 -8.98
CA PHE A 94 0.73 -14.04 -10.26
C PHE A 94 1.27 -14.83 -11.46
N GLY A 95 2.40 -15.54 -11.32
CA GLY A 95 2.92 -16.41 -12.37
C GLY A 95 2.05 -17.64 -12.60
N GLU A 96 1.49 -18.21 -11.53
CA GLU A 96 0.61 -19.39 -11.59
C GLU A 96 -0.84 -19.04 -11.97
N HIS A 97 -1.31 -17.83 -11.61
CA HIS A 97 -2.68 -17.36 -11.76
C HIS A 97 -2.74 -15.97 -12.42
N PRO A 98 -2.29 -15.83 -13.67
CA PRO A 98 -2.24 -14.52 -14.35
C PRO A 98 -3.63 -13.87 -14.50
N GLU A 99 -4.71 -14.64 -14.49
CA GLU A 99 -6.09 -14.16 -14.53
C GLU A 99 -6.47 -13.31 -13.29
N ASN A 100 -5.74 -13.44 -12.19
CA ASN A 100 -5.98 -12.68 -10.96
C ASN A 100 -5.24 -11.34 -10.90
N ILE A 101 -4.30 -11.08 -11.82
CA ILE A 101 -3.47 -9.88 -11.82
C ILE A 101 -4.32 -8.60 -11.86
N GLU A 102 -5.26 -8.50 -12.81
CA GLU A 102 -6.11 -7.30 -12.96
C GLU A 102 -6.99 -7.02 -11.75
N ARG A 103 -7.37 -8.06 -11.03
CA ARG A 103 -8.18 -7.95 -9.82
C ARG A 103 -7.36 -7.49 -8.62
N VAL A 104 -6.15 -8.01 -8.45
CA VAL A 104 -5.35 -7.88 -7.23
C VAL A 104 -4.38 -6.70 -7.30
N ARG A 105 -3.57 -6.62 -8.35
CA ARG A 105 -2.45 -5.69 -8.47
C ARG A 105 -2.83 -4.21 -8.27
N PRO A 106 -3.88 -3.66 -8.92
CA PRO A 106 -4.20 -2.24 -8.77
C PRO A 106 -4.62 -1.89 -7.34
N THR A 107 -5.37 -2.77 -6.67
CA THR A 107 -5.78 -2.55 -5.28
C THR A 107 -4.58 -2.61 -4.34
N HIS A 108 -3.70 -3.60 -4.52
CA HIS A 108 -2.49 -3.71 -3.72
C HIS A 108 -1.50 -2.56 -3.99
N LEU A 109 -1.42 -2.04 -5.22
CA LEU A 109 -0.63 -0.84 -5.52
C LEU A 109 -1.12 0.37 -4.72
N ILE A 110 -2.45 0.59 -4.64
CA ILE A 110 -3.04 1.69 -3.86
C ILE A 110 -2.65 1.57 -2.39
N GLU A 111 -2.83 0.38 -1.80
CA GLU A 111 -2.48 0.09 -0.41
C GLU A 111 -0.98 0.29 -0.14
N THR A 112 -0.13 -0.30 -0.98
CA THR A 112 1.33 -0.21 -0.82
C THR A 112 1.84 1.22 -0.96
N ALA A 113 1.32 1.99 -1.93
CA ALA A 113 1.73 3.36 -2.16
C ALA A 113 1.31 4.30 -1.02
N VAL A 114 0.05 4.23 -0.57
CA VAL A 114 -0.42 5.14 0.49
C VAL A 114 0.21 4.81 1.85
N HIS A 115 0.33 3.53 2.19
CA HIS A 115 0.99 3.12 3.44
C HIS A 115 2.50 3.30 3.38
N GLY A 116 3.12 3.25 2.19
CA GLY A 116 4.50 3.68 1.99
C GLY A 116 4.69 5.16 2.33
N TRP A 117 3.76 6.01 1.91
CA TRP A 117 3.77 7.42 2.28
C TRP A 117 3.51 7.62 3.78
N ASP A 118 2.52 6.92 4.37
CA ASP A 118 2.24 6.98 5.80
C ASP A 118 3.51 6.62 6.63
N LEU A 119 4.23 5.56 6.24
CA LEU A 119 5.47 5.12 6.89
C LEU A 119 6.62 6.10 6.67
N ALA A 120 6.78 6.61 5.45
CA ALA A 120 7.82 7.57 5.11
C ALA A 120 7.63 8.91 5.87
N GLN A 121 6.40 9.37 6.05
CA GLN A 121 6.08 10.54 6.89
C GLN A 121 6.49 10.30 8.36
N ALA A 122 6.12 9.15 8.91
CA ALA A 122 6.42 8.83 10.31
C ALA A 122 7.93 8.61 10.58
N THR A 123 8.70 8.30 9.53
CA THR A 123 10.14 8.01 9.63
C THR A 123 11.05 9.07 8.99
N ASP A 124 10.49 10.21 8.57
CA ASP A 124 11.19 11.35 7.96
C ASP A 124 11.89 10.99 6.61
N ARG A 125 11.26 10.10 5.82
CA ARG A 125 11.83 9.54 4.57
C ARG A 125 11.02 9.84 3.32
N VAL A 126 10.15 10.84 3.33
CA VAL A 126 9.30 11.18 2.16
C VAL A 126 10.11 11.46 0.90
N GLY A 127 11.34 11.99 1.05
CA GLY A 127 12.23 12.26 -0.07
C GLY A 127 12.74 11.02 -0.81
N ASP A 128 12.58 9.83 -0.22
CA ASP A 128 13.01 8.55 -0.82
C ASP A 128 11.93 7.95 -1.75
N LEU A 129 10.74 8.54 -1.78
CA LEU A 129 9.60 7.98 -2.52
C LEU A 129 9.62 8.37 -4.01
N ASP A 130 9.38 7.38 -4.87
CA ASP A 130 9.21 7.61 -6.31
C ASP A 130 7.83 8.23 -6.62
N PRO A 131 7.78 9.46 -7.15
CA PRO A 131 6.52 10.12 -7.49
C PRO A 131 5.69 9.37 -8.54
N GLY A 132 6.32 8.59 -9.41
CA GLY A 132 5.64 7.76 -10.41
C GLY A 132 4.76 6.67 -9.79
N VAL A 133 5.15 6.15 -8.64
CA VAL A 133 4.34 5.20 -7.85
C VAL A 133 3.04 5.87 -7.40
N ALA A 134 3.13 7.10 -6.86
CA ALA A 134 1.95 7.85 -6.42
C ALA A 134 1.01 8.19 -7.57
N GLU A 135 1.55 8.56 -8.73
CA GLU A 135 0.75 8.88 -9.93
C GLU A 135 -0.02 7.65 -10.42
N ALA A 136 0.65 6.50 -10.52
CA ALA A 136 0.02 5.25 -10.91
C ALA A 136 -1.03 4.78 -9.91
N ALA A 137 -0.73 4.86 -8.61
CA ALA A 137 -1.66 4.50 -7.54
C ALA A 137 -2.88 5.42 -7.51
N LEU A 138 -2.71 6.73 -7.72
CA LEU A 138 -3.81 7.69 -7.81
C LEU A 138 -4.71 7.42 -9.02
N ALA A 139 -4.14 7.09 -10.17
CA ALA A 139 -4.90 6.70 -11.35
C ALA A 139 -5.75 5.46 -11.07
N ALA A 140 -5.16 4.42 -10.51
CA ALA A 140 -5.86 3.21 -10.11
C ALA A 140 -6.93 3.46 -9.04
N ALA A 141 -6.65 4.34 -8.06
CA ALA A 141 -7.60 4.69 -7.01
C ALA A 141 -8.82 5.43 -7.57
N ARG A 142 -8.64 6.37 -8.49
CA ARG A 142 -9.75 7.09 -9.15
C ARG A 142 -10.67 6.18 -9.95
N GLU A 143 -10.11 5.15 -10.56
CA GLU A 143 -10.89 4.16 -11.30
C GLU A 143 -11.69 3.24 -10.37
N ARG A 144 -11.11 2.83 -9.23
CA ARG A 144 -11.70 1.82 -8.33
C ARG A 144 -12.56 2.40 -7.21
N LEU A 145 -12.23 3.57 -6.67
CA LEU A 145 -12.94 4.21 -5.56
C LEU A 145 -14.01 5.17 -6.07
N THR A 146 -14.99 4.63 -6.78
CA THR A 146 -16.18 5.40 -7.19
C THR A 146 -16.95 5.89 -5.94
N PRO A 147 -17.82 6.92 -6.06
CA PRO A 147 -18.65 7.37 -4.94
C PRO A 147 -19.47 6.24 -4.29
N GLU A 148 -19.91 5.25 -5.08
CA GLU A 148 -20.66 4.09 -4.61
C GLU A 148 -19.76 3.14 -3.79
N VAL A 149 -18.53 2.92 -4.22
CA VAL A 149 -17.55 2.09 -3.50
C VAL A 149 -17.17 2.78 -2.19
N ARG A 150 -16.88 4.10 -2.21
CA ARG A 150 -16.57 4.86 -0.99
C ARG A 150 -17.64 4.77 0.09
N LYS A 151 -18.92 4.73 -0.28
CA LYS A 151 -20.04 4.55 0.67
C LYS A 151 -20.05 3.19 1.37
N ARG A 152 -19.40 2.20 0.79
CA ARG A 152 -19.41 0.80 1.27
C ARG A 152 -18.11 0.38 1.96
N THR A 153 -17.06 1.16 1.82
CA THR A 153 -15.77 0.87 2.44
C THR A 153 -15.48 1.85 3.57
N THR A 154 -14.83 1.37 4.61
CA THR A 154 -14.24 2.19 5.68
C THR A 154 -12.72 2.30 5.53
N ALA A 155 -12.14 1.62 4.51
CA ALA A 155 -10.69 1.57 4.32
C ALA A 155 -10.09 2.94 3.94
N PHE A 156 -10.88 3.80 3.25
CA PHE A 156 -10.42 5.11 2.81
C PHE A 156 -11.43 6.20 3.16
N GLY A 157 -10.92 7.33 3.68
CA GLY A 157 -11.71 8.51 4.00
C GLY A 157 -12.22 9.26 2.76
N GLN A 158 -12.93 10.36 3.01
CA GLN A 158 -13.31 11.32 1.97
C GLN A 158 -12.08 12.09 1.51
N GLU A 159 -12.07 12.51 0.24
CA GLU A 159 -11.00 13.35 -0.31
C GLU A 159 -10.89 14.68 0.47
N VAL A 160 -9.67 15.04 0.86
CA VAL A 160 -9.35 16.27 1.58
C VAL A 160 -8.88 17.33 0.59
N PRO A 161 -9.32 18.61 0.68
CA PRO A 161 -8.85 19.66 -0.19
C PRO A 161 -7.35 19.94 -0.01
N ILE A 162 -6.61 20.09 -1.13
CA ILE A 162 -5.17 20.39 -1.13
C ILE A 162 -4.83 21.50 -2.13
N PRO A 163 -3.67 22.16 -1.97
CA PRO A 163 -3.19 23.15 -2.93
C PRO A 163 -2.93 22.56 -4.32
N ALA A 164 -3.04 23.35 -5.37
CA ALA A 164 -2.72 22.93 -6.74
C ALA A 164 -1.22 22.55 -6.90
N SER A 165 -0.35 23.05 -6.02
CA SER A 165 1.09 22.76 -5.98
C SER A 165 1.44 21.46 -5.25
N ALA A 166 0.44 20.72 -4.73
CA ALA A 166 0.68 19.48 -4.01
C ALA A 166 1.47 18.45 -4.83
N THR A 167 2.36 17.75 -4.18
CA THR A 167 3.17 16.66 -4.75
C THR A 167 2.30 15.47 -5.16
N PRO A 168 2.78 14.54 -5.99
CA PRO A 168 2.03 13.33 -6.34
C PRO A 168 1.56 12.52 -5.12
N TYR A 169 2.40 12.35 -4.11
CA TYR A 169 2.01 11.63 -2.90
C TYR A 169 1.00 12.39 -2.03
N GLU A 170 1.11 13.71 -1.90
CA GLU A 170 0.09 14.51 -1.20
C GLU A 170 -1.26 14.42 -1.92
N ARG A 171 -1.28 14.38 -3.26
CA ARG A 171 -2.51 14.16 -4.04
C ARG A 171 -3.11 12.76 -3.81
N LEU A 172 -2.28 11.72 -3.78
CA LEU A 172 -2.72 10.36 -3.47
C LEU A 172 -3.28 10.30 -2.04
N ALA A 173 -2.53 10.81 -1.07
CA ALA A 173 -2.90 10.82 0.35
C ALA A 173 -4.23 11.56 0.57
N SER A 174 -4.36 12.76 0.03
CA SER A 174 -5.59 13.56 0.05
C SER A 174 -6.78 12.81 -0.56
N PHE A 175 -6.60 12.24 -1.76
CA PHE A 175 -7.65 11.48 -2.43
C PHE A 175 -8.12 10.29 -1.58
N LEU A 176 -7.26 9.71 -0.76
CA LEU A 176 -7.56 8.59 0.13
C LEU A 176 -7.93 9.02 1.56
N GLY A 177 -8.12 10.33 1.80
CA GLY A 177 -8.65 10.88 3.05
C GLY A 177 -7.62 11.16 4.12
N ARG A 178 -6.32 11.25 3.78
CA ARG A 178 -5.27 11.72 4.67
C ARG A 178 -5.16 13.24 4.58
N GLU A 179 -4.75 13.86 5.69
CA GLU A 179 -4.35 15.27 5.75
C GLU A 179 -2.83 15.35 5.54
N PRO A 180 -2.33 15.69 4.31
CA PRO A 180 -0.90 15.76 4.03
C PRO A 180 -0.22 16.99 4.62
#